data_bb81e6e8bd487bbae8e347c54c5e4377
#
_entry.id   bb81e6e8bd487bbae8e347c54c5e4377
#
_cell.length_a   1.000
_cell.length_b   1.000
_cell.length_c   1.000
_cell.angle_alpha   90.00
_cell.angle_beta   90.00
_cell.angle_gamma   90.00
#
_symmetry.space_group_name_H-M   'P 1'
#
loop_
_entity.id
_entity.type
_entity.pdbx_description
1 polymer ?
#
loop_
_entity_poly.entity_id
_entity_poly.type
_entity_poly.pdbx_seq_one_letter_code
_entity_poly.pdbx_strand_id
1 'polypeptide(L)'
;MKSKVVTICGSMRFASEMQKIATELEKKKGWCVIQCVYSIDQNTLTQQEMENVVNAHWKKIDISDAIYVVNIGGYIGNATKNEIEYATQHGKEVIYHENEGILWI
;
A
#
# COMPACT_ATOMS: atom_id res chain seq x y z
N MET A 1 -0.64 -11.63 -21.43
CA MET A 1 -1.41 -10.77 -20.50
C MET A 1 -0.44 -9.89 -19.71
N LYS A 2 -0.74 -8.61 -19.64
CA LYS A 2 0.13 -7.66 -18.95
C LYS A 2 -0.21 -7.61 -17.47
N SER A 3 0.76 -7.89 -16.61
CA SER A 3 0.58 -7.84 -15.16
C SER A 3 0.64 -6.39 -14.69
N LYS A 4 -0.27 -6.02 -13.78
CA LYS A 4 -0.28 -4.71 -13.15
C LYS A 4 0.71 -4.71 -11.99
N VAL A 5 1.47 -3.62 -11.85
CA VAL A 5 2.36 -3.41 -10.69
C VAL A 5 1.60 -2.55 -9.68
N VAL A 6 1.46 -3.06 -8.47
CA VAL A 6 0.63 -2.44 -7.44
C VAL A 6 1.41 -2.35 -6.13
N THR A 7 1.45 -1.18 -5.53
CA THR A 7 2.03 -1.02 -4.19
C THR A 7 0.90 -1.07 -3.16
N ILE A 8 1.05 -1.94 -2.16
CA ILE A 8 0.07 -2.05 -1.09
C ILE A 8 0.28 -0.92 -0.08
N CYS A 9 -0.80 -0.28 0.32
CA CYS A 9 -0.80 0.83 1.26
C CYS A 9 -1.85 0.58 2.33
N GLY A 10 -1.58 1.02 3.55
CA GLY A 10 -2.52 0.87 4.64
C GLY A 10 -1.88 1.16 5.99
N SER A 11 -2.70 1.28 7.01
CA SER A 11 -2.23 1.45 8.37
C SER A 11 -1.49 0.20 8.85
N MET A 12 -0.44 0.37 9.63
CA MET A 12 0.29 -0.75 10.22
C MET A 12 -0.57 -1.60 11.15
N ARG A 13 -1.72 -1.09 11.60
CA ARG A 13 -2.67 -1.93 12.34
C ARG A 13 -3.16 -3.12 11.51
N PHE A 14 -3.08 -3.00 10.19
CA PHE A 14 -3.47 -4.05 9.25
C PHE A 14 -2.28 -4.80 8.66
N ALA A 15 -1.11 -4.73 9.29
CA ALA A 15 0.11 -5.33 8.73
C ALA A 15 -0.06 -6.82 8.38
N SER A 16 -0.67 -7.58 9.28
CA SER A 16 -0.90 -9.01 9.04
C SER A 16 -1.85 -9.24 7.87
N GLU A 17 -2.95 -8.48 7.83
CA GLU A 17 -3.94 -8.57 6.76
C GLU A 17 -3.34 -8.14 5.42
N MET A 18 -2.51 -7.09 5.42
CA MET A 18 -1.87 -6.59 4.21
C MET A 18 -0.98 -7.65 3.56
N GLN A 19 -0.23 -8.41 4.38
CA GLN A 19 0.62 -9.47 3.87
C GLN A 19 -0.19 -10.60 3.25
N LYS A 20 -1.30 -10.98 3.86
CA LYS A 20 -2.21 -11.99 3.32
C LYS A 20 -2.87 -11.51 2.03
N ILE A 21 -3.30 -10.27 2.00
CA ILE A 21 -3.92 -9.66 0.82
C ILE A 21 -2.93 -9.61 -0.33
N ALA A 22 -1.68 -9.23 -0.08
CA ALA A 22 -0.64 -9.20 -1.11
C ALA A 22 -0.49 -10.58 -1.76
N THR A 23 -0.45 -11.64 -0.96
CA THR A 23 -0.37 -13.00 -1.47
C THR A 23 -1.59 -13.35 -2.33
N GLU A 24 -2.79 -13.00 -1.86
CA GLU A 24 -4.02 -13.31 -2.59
C GLU A 24 -4.11 -12.54 -3.91
N LEU A 25 -3.66 -11.28 -3.92
CA LEU A 25 -3.64 -10.50 -5.16
C LEU A 25 -2.72 -11.11 -6.21
N GLU A 26 -1.56 -11.60 -5.80
CA GLU A 26 -0.65 -12.26 -6.73
C GLU A 26 -1.22 -13.58 -7.21
N LYS A 27 -1.79 -14.38 -6.31
CA LYS A 27 -2.36 -15.69 -6.66
C LYS A 27 -3.59 -15.57 -7.55
N LYS A 28 -4.49 -14.65 -7.24
CA LYS A 28 -5.80 -14.57 -7.91
C LYS A 28 -5.81 -13.63 -9.10
N LYS A 29 -5.05 -12.54 -9.04
CA LYS A 29 -5.06 -11.50 -10.08
C LYS A 29 -3.81 -11.56 -10.97
N GLY A 30 -2.75 -12.19 -10.52
CA GLY A 30 -1.48 -12.20 -11.24
C GLY A 30 -0.79 -10.84 -11.23
N TRP A 31 -1.15 -9.96 -10.29
CA TRP A 31 -0.49 -8.67 -10.16
C TRP A 31 0.86 -8.81 -9.48
N CYS A 32 1.78 -7.92 -9.82
CA CYS A 32 3.06 -7.80 -9.12
C CYS A 32 2.83 -6.85 -7.92
N VAL A 33 2.84 -7.39 -6.71
CA VAL A 33 2.52 -6.59 -5.51
C VAL A 33 3.80 -6.19 -4.79
N ILE A 34 4.01 -4.89 -4.68
CA ILE A 34 5.13 -4.33 -3.93
C ILE A 34 4.61 -4.01 -2.52
N GLN A 35 5.30 -4.54 -1.52
CA GLN A 35 4.88 -4.37 -0.14
C GLN A 35 5.68 -3.28 0.56
N CYS A 36 5.06 -2.64 1.56
CA CYS A 36 5.73 -1.70 2.43
C CYS A 36 6.65 -2.45 3.40
N VAL A 37 7.46 -1.71 4.13
CA VAL A 37 8.29 -2.30 5.18
C VAL A 37 7.43 -2.44 6.43
N TYR A 38 7.25 -3.68 6.86
CA TYR A 38 6.51 -4.00 8.08
C TYR A 38 7.46 -4.09 9.28
N SER A 39 6.93 -4.12 10.47
CA SER A 39 7.70 -4.44 11.68
C SER A 39 8.85 -3.48 11.98
N ILE A 40 8.65 -2.19 11.66
CA ILE A 40 9.62 -1.17 12.03
C ILE A 40 9.26 -0.61 13.40
N ASP A 41 10.21 -0.67 14.34
CA ASP A 41 10.07 0.06 15.59
C ASP A 41 10.58 1.48 15.38
N GLN A 42 9.63 2.41 15.23
CA GLN A 42 9.95 3.81 14.96
C GLN A 42 10.80 4.45 16.07
N ASN A 43 10.76 3.90 17.28
CA ASN A 43 11.53 4.43 18.41
C ASN A 43 13.02 4.10 18.29
N THR A 44 13.39 3.11 17.47
CA THR A 44 14.78 2.69 17.28
C THR A 44 15.40 3.23 16.00
N LEU A 45 14.63 3.84 15.11
CA LEU A 45 15.14 4.38 13.88
C LEU A 45 15.72 5.78 14.10
N THR A 46 16.83 6.05 13.43
CA THR A 46 17.31 7.43 13.35
C THR A 46 16.37 8.23 12.45
N GLN A 47 16.46 9.56 12.53
CA GLN A 47 15.68 10.42 11.64
C GLN A 47 16.01 10.15 10.18
N GLN A 48 17.28 9.95 9.86
CA GLN A 48 17.71 9.66 8.49
C GLN A 48 17.15 8.32 8.01
N GLU A 49 17.14 7.30 8.87
CA GLU A 49 16.58 6.00 8.51
C GLU A 49 15.07 6.11 8.25
N MET A 50 14.35 6.88 9.07
CA MET A 50 12.93 7.10 8.87
C MET A 50 12.67 7.79 7.53
N GLU A 51 13.43 8.83 7.21
CA GLU A 51 13.32 9.53 5.93
C GLU A 51 13.58 8.60 4.75
N ASN A 52 14.60 7.74 4.89
CA ASN A 52 14.92 6.76 3.85
C ASN A 52 13.76 5.80 3.59
N VAL A 53 13.11 5.31 4.65
CA VAL A 53 11.97 4.41 4.52
C VAL A 53 10.78 5.11 3.85
N VAL A 54 10.50 6.34 4.25
CA VAL A 54 9.41 7.14 3.66
C VAL A 54 9.69 7.39 2.18
N ASN A 55 10.90 7.81 1.84
CA ASN A 55 11.27 8.09 0.46
C ASN A 55 11.23 6.82 -0.41
N ALA A 56 11.64 5.68 0.15
CA ALA A 56 11.55 4.41 -0.56
C ALA A 56 10.09 4.06 -0.86
N HIS A 57 9.19 4.35 0.05
CA HIS A 57 7.77 4.08 -0.17
C HIS A 57 7.19 4.94 -1.29
N TRP A 58 7.55 6.24 -1.35
CA TRP A 58 7.17 7.11 -2.46
C TRP A 58 7.67 6.56 -3.79
N LYS A 59 8.91 6.05 -3.81
CA LYS A 59 9.48 5.45 -5.03
C LYS A 59 8.72 4.20 -5.45
N LYS A 60 8.28 3.38 -4.50
CA LYS A 60 7.46 2.20 -4.80
C LYS A 60 6.17 2.62 -5.52
N ILE A 61 5.54 3.69 -5.06
CA ILE A 61 4.34 4.22 -5.71
C ILE A 61 4.69 4.74 -7.11
N ASP A 62 5.80 5.46 -7.24
CA ASP A 62 6.22 6.02 -8.53
C ASP A 62 6.37 4.95 -9.62
N ILE A 63 6.90 3.79 -9.28
CA ILE A 63 7.13 2.72 -10.26
C ILE A 63 5.92 1.81 -10.44
N SER A 64 4.83 2.04 -9.70
CA SER A 64 3.61 1.24 -9.78
C SER A 64 2.62 1.83 -10.77
N ASP A 65 1.74 0.96 -11.25
CA ASP A 65 0.58 1.39 -12.06
C ASP A 65 -0.54 1.87 -11.14
N ALA A 66 -0.60 1.30 -9.93
CA ALA A 66 -1.68 1.57 -8.99
C ALA A 66 -1.18 1.40 -7.56
N ILE A 67 -1.96 1.92 -6.62
CA ILE A 67 -1.84 1.53 -5.21
C ILE A 67 -3.09 0.74 -4.81
N TYR A 68 -2.91 -0.19 -3.89
CA TYR A 68 -4.01 -0.97 -3.33
C TYR A 68 -4.14 -0.62 -1.86
N VAL A 69 -5.23 0.05 -1.52
CA VAL A 69 -5.45 0.60 -0.18
C VAL A 69 -6.21 -0.40 0.67
N VAL A 70 -5.59 -0.86 1.76
CA VAL A 70 -6.23 -1.77 2.70
C VAL A 70 -6.96 -0.94 3.75
N ASN A 71 -8.27 -0.80 3.53
CA ASN A 71 -9.15 0.07 4.33
C ASN A 71 -10.20 -0.74 5.07
N ILE A 72 -9.78 -1.74 5.83
CA ILE A 72 -10.68 -2.64 6.55
C ILE A 72 -11.56 -1.82 7.51
N GLY A 73 -12.87 -2.06 7.45
CA GLY A 73 -13.85 -1.29 8.21
C GLY A 73 -13.94 0.17 7.80
N GLY A 74 -13.39 0.52 6.65
CA GLY A 74 -13.35 1.89 6.15
C GLY A 74 -12.24 2.75 6.76
N TYR A 75 -11.40 2.17 7.61
CA TYR A 75 -10.34 2.94 8.27
C TYR A 75 -9.18 3.25 7.34
N ILE A 76 -8.81 4.53 7.28
CA ILE A 76 -7.64 5.00 6.53
C ILE A 76 -6.88 5.97 7.44
N GLY A 77 -5.64 5.64 7.77
CA GLY A 77 -4.80 6.50 8.59
C GLY A 77 -4.25 7.70 7.82
N ASN A 78 -3.68 8.66 8.54
CA ASN A 78 -3.17 9.90 7.93
C ASN A 78 -2.08 9.64 6.90
N ALA A 79 -1.14 8.74 7.19
CA ALA A 79 -0.07 8.42 6.25
C ALA A 79 -0.64 7.84 4.95
N THR A 80 -1.63 6.96 5.08
CA THR A 80 -2.28 6.36 3.91
C THR A 80 -3.07 7.40 3.10
N LYS A 81 -3.70 8.36 3.77
CA LYS A 81 -4.38 9.47 3.07
C LYS A 81 -3.39 10.27 2.22
N ASN A 82 -2.19 10.53 2.76
CA ASN A 82 -1.15 11.23 2.02
C ASN A 82 -0.68 10.41 0.81
N GLU A 83 -0.60 9.10 0.95
CA GLU A 83 -0.23 8.21 -0.15
C GLU A 83 -1.28 8.19 -1.25
N ILE A 84 -2.56 8.19 -0.87
CA ILE A 84 -3.67 8.27 -1.84
C ILE A 84 -3.61 9.59 -2.61
N GLU A 85 -3.39 10.70 -1.92
CA GLU A 85 -3.27 12.00 -2.56
C GLU A 85 -2.10 12.03 -3.52
N TYR A 86 -0.94 11.53 -3.10
CA TYR A 86 0.26 11.47 -3.93
C TYR A 86 0.01 10.64 -5.19
N ALA A 87 -0.55 9.44 -5.02
CA ALA A 87 -0.84 8.56 -6.15
C ALA A 87 -1.80 9.22 -7.13
N THR A 88 -2.85 9.87 -6.63
CA THR A 88 -3.83 10.56 -7.46
C THR A 88 -3.18 11.68 -8.25
N GLN A 89 -2.32 12.48 -7.62
CA GLN A 89 -1.63 13.59 -8.27
C GLN A 89 -0.67 13.11 -9.36
N HIS A 90 -0.15 11.88 -9.22
CA HIS A 90 0.79 11.31 -10.19
C HIS A 90 0.11 10.38 -11.20
N GLY A 91 -1.21 10.46 -11.31
CA GLY A 91 -1.97 9.70 -12.30
C GLY A 91 -2.02 8.20 -12.06
N LYS A 92 -1.78 7.75 -10.85
CA LYS A 92 -1.86 6.33 -10.51
C LYS A 92 -3.29 5.97 -10.16
N GLU A 93 -3.68 4.76 -10.52
CA GLU A 93 -4.96 4.21 -10.11
C GLU A 93 -4.97 3.95 -8.61
N VAL A 94 -6.09 4.21 -7.94
CA VAL A 94 -6.26 3.92 -6.51
C VAL A 94 -7.36 2.87 -6.37
N ILE A 95 -6.98 1.69 -5.88
CA ILE A 95 -7.90 0.56 -5.71
C ILE A 95 -8.10 0.37 -4.21
N TYR A 96 -9.35 0.31 -3.77
CA TYR A 96 -9.68 0.11 -2.36
C TYR A 96 -10.06 -1.34 -2.11
N HIS A 97 -9.54 -1.91 -1.01
CA HIS A 97 -9.85 -3.28 -0.61
C HIS A 97 -11.34 -3.45 -0.31
N GLU A 98 -11.91 -2.49 0.43
CA GLU A 98 -13.35 -2.41 0.66
C GLU A 98 -13.91 -1.23 -0.10
N ASN A 99 -14.80 -1.51 -1.03
CA ASN A 99 -15.46 -0.48 -1.79
C ASN A 99 -16.95 -0.57 -1.51
N GLU A 100 -17.48 0.43 -0.78
CA GLU A 100 -18.89 0.47 -0.37
C GLU A 100 -19.29 -0.77 0.43
N GLY A 101 -18.39 -1.27 1.28
CA GLY A 101 -18.64 -2.43 2.12
C GLY A 101 -18.47 -3.77 1.41
N ILE A 102 -18.08 -3.76 0.16
CA ILE A 102 -17.87 -4.99 -0.61
C ILE A 102 -16.36 -5.27 -0.70
N LEU A 103 -15.95 -6.46 -0.31
CA LEU A 103 -14.57 -6.89 -0.42
C LEU A 103 -14.20 -7.06 -1.88
N TRP A 104 -13.03 -6.55 -2.25
CA TRP A 104 -12.59 -6.57 -3.63
C TRP A 104 -12.09 -7.94 -4.08
N ILE A 105 -11.55 -8.74 -3.15
CA ILE A 105 -11.07 -10.11 -3.42
C ILE A 105 -11.75 -11.14 -2.54
#